data_362303d63dd46a8480b7cf500d28ab05
#
_entry.id   362303d63dd46a8480b7cf500d28ab05
#
_cell.length_a   1.000
_cell.length_b   1.000
_cell.length_c   1.000
_cell.angle_alpha   90.00
_cell.angle_beta   90.00
_cell.angle_gamma   90.00
#
_symmetry.space_group_name_H-M   'P 1'
#
loop_
_entity.id
_entity.type
_entity.pdbx_description
1 polymer ?
#
loop_
_entity_poly.entity_id
_entity_poly.type
_entity_poly.pdbx_seq_one_letter_code
_entity_poly.pdbx_strand_id
1 'polypeptide(L)' 'MTRGMPMVGALVRDCSMIMKIVAAYKCDAKGEYIQFAGDAPTMWRPLDDFEILSLG' A
#
# COMPACT_ATOMS: atom_id res chain seq x y z
N MET A 1 16.48 10.70 6.17
CA MET A 1 16.01 10.38 5.76
C MET A 1 14.83 10.20 5.81
N THR A 2 14.07 10.18 5.35
CA THR A 2 12.94 10.17 5.51
C THR A 2 12.41 9.08 5.10
N ARG A 3 11.68 8.60 5.64
CA ARG A 3 11.06 7.59 5.39
C ARG A 3 9.80 7.89 5.25
N GLY A 4 9.20 8.73 5.37
CA GLY A 4 7.95 9.01 5.45
C GLY A 4 7.04 8.44 4.60
N MET A 5 6.34 8.57 3.82
CA MET A 5 5.33 8.01 3.08
C MET A 5 5.83 7.42 1.85
N PRO A 6 6.74 6.56 1.94
CA PRO A 6 7.37 6.03 0.77
C PRO A 6 6.45 5.17 -0.07
N MET A 7 5.36 4.71 0.51
CA MET A 7 4.50 3.81 -0.23
C MET A 7 3.44 4.51 -1.07
N VAL A 8 3.17 5.78 -0.83
CA VAL A 8 2.16 6.49 -1.62
C VAL A 8 2.69 6.65 -3.05
N GLY A 9 1.88 6.25 -4.01
CA GLY A 9 2.30 6.25 -5.41
C GLY A 9 2.98 4.97 -5.85
N ALA A 10 3.25 4.06 -4.92
CA ALA A 10 3.92 2.81 -5.26
C ALA A 10 2.99 1.92 -6.09
N LEU A 11 3.59 1.10 -6.94
CA LEU A 11 2.86 0.10 -7.71
C LEU A 11 3.02 -1.24 -7.01
N VAL A 12 1.91 -1.88 -6.68
CA VAL A 12 1.93 -3.20 -6.04
C VAL A 12 1.05 -4.17 -6.80
N ARG A 13 1.24 -5.45 -6.55
CA ARG A 13 0.50 -6.51 -7.22
C ARG A 13 -0.03 -7.46 -6.16
N ASP A 14 -1.30 -7.86 -6.29
CA ASP A 14 -1.87 -8.81 -5.34
C ASP A 14 -1.71 -10.24 -5.84
N CYS A 15 -2.23 -11.20 -5.09
CA CYS A 15 -2.08 -12.60 -5.46
C CYS A 15 -2.86 -12.97 -6.71
N SER A 16 -3.78 -12.13 -7.13
CA SER A 16 -4.52 -12.33 -8.37
C SER A 16 -3.81 -11.68 -9.56
N MET A 17 -2.61 -11.16 -9.35
CA MET A 17 -1.81 -10.54 -10.40
C MET A 17 -2.40 -9.22 -10.88
N ILE A 18 -3.26 -8.61 -10.10
CA ILE A 18 -3.82 -7.32 -10.43
C ILE A 18 -2.92 -6.25 -9.82
N MET A 19 -2.49 -5.30 -10.64
CA MET A 19 -1.61 -4.23 -10.19
C MET A 19 -2.42 -3.01 -9.79
N LYS A 20 -2.02 -2.35 -8.72
CA LYS A 20 -2.72 -1.19 -8.21
C LYS A 20 -1.74 -0.18 -7.67
N ILE A 21 -2.18 1.08 -7.63
CA ILE A 21 -1.35 2.18 -7.12
C ILE A 21 -1.80 2.51 -5.71
N VAL A 22 -0.85 2.61 -4.80
CA VAL A 22 -1.14 2.91 -3.39
C VAL A 22 -1.51 4.38 -3.26
N ALA A 23 -2.68 4.64 -2.68
CA ALA A 23 -3.16 6.00 -2.46
C ALA A 23 -2.88 6.51 -1.05
N ALA A 24 -2.75 5.61 -0.10
CA ALA A 24 -2.47 6.00 1.29
C ALA A 24 -1.71 4.88 1.98
N TYR A 25 -0.97 5.24 3.02
CA TYR A 25 -0.14 4.30 3.74
C TYR A 25 -0.19 4.64 5.21
N LYS A 26 -0.18 3.62 6.07
CA LYS A 26 -0.02 3.83 7.49
C LYS A 26 0.76 2.67 8.10
N CYS A 27 1.35 2.94 9.24
CA CYS A 27 2.11 1.93 9.98
C CYS A 27 1.75 2.08 11.45
N ASP A 28 1.48 0.97 12.11
CA ASP A 28 1.22 0.99 13.55
C ASP A 28 1.87 -0.24 14.18
N ALA A 29 1.56 -0.48 15.45
CA ALA A 29 2.18 -1.58 16.18
C ALA A 29 1.89 -2.95 15.56
N LYS A 30 0.84 -3.06 14.78
CA LYS A 30 0.48 -4.34 14.17
C LYS A 30 1.11 -4.53 12.82
N GLY A 31 1.65 -3.49 12.21
CA GLY A 31 2.29 -3.62 10.91
C GLY A 31 1.99 -2.47 9.98
N GLU A 32 2.21 -2.72 8.71
CA GLU A 32 2.05 -1.72 7.68
C GLU A 32 0.80 -2.00 6.86
N TYR A 33 0.08 -0.95 6.51
CA TYR A 33 -1.17 -1.08 5.77
C TYR A 33 -1.21 -0.06 4.64
N ILE A 34 -1.91 -0.41 3.57
CA ILE A 34 -2.06 0.46 2.42
C ILE A 34 -3.52 0.54 2.03
N GLN A 35 -3.82 1.56 1.23
CA GLN A 35 -5.16 1.80 0.75
C GLN A 35 -5.04 2.24 -0.69
N PHE A 36 -5.96 1.80 -1.54
CA PHE A 36 -5.91 2.12 -2.97
C PHE A 36 -6.93 3.20 -3.30
N ALA A 37 -6.72 3.87 -4.41
CA ALA A 37 -7.68 4.86 -4.88
C ALA A 37 -9.02 4.17 -5.06
N GLY A 38 -10.07 4.79 -4.54
CA GLY A 38 -11.40 4.21 -4.62
C GLY A 38 -11.81 3.37 -3.45
N ASP A 39 -10.88 3.01 -2.57
CA ASP A 39 -11.23 2.25 -1.37
C ASP A 39 -11.97 3.16 -0.40
N ALA A 40 -12.85 2.58 0.42
CA ALA A 40 -13.49 3.31 1.49
C ALA A 40 -12.43 3.82 2.47
N PRO A 41 -12.66 4.96 3.12
CA PRO A 41 -11.65 5.53 4.03
C PRO A 41 -11.23 4.61 5.16
N THR A 42 -12.06 3.64 5.52
CA THR A 42 -11.74 2.71 6.58
C THR A 42 -11.16 1.41 6.08
N MET A 43 -11.01 1.25 4.75
CA MET A 43 -10.53 0.01 4.20
C MET A 43 -9.00 0.04 4.15
N TRP A 44 -8.37 -0.67 5.05
CA TRP A 44 -6.91 -0.78 5.08
C TRP A 44 -6.53 -2.23 4.82
N ARG A 45 -5.55 -2.43 3.95
CA ARG A 45 -5.13 -3.76 3.55
C ARG A 45 -3.71 -4.00 4.02
N PRO A 46 -3.41 -5.19 4.58
CA PRO A 46 -2.04 -5.47 5.03
C PRO A 46 -1.07 -5.41 3.87
N LEU A 47 0.02 -4.71 4.05
CA LEU A 47 1.03 -4.60 2.99
C LEU A 47 1.61 -5.97 2.63
N ASP A 48 1.66 -6.88 3.59
CA ASP A 48 2.22 -8.20 3.36
C ASP A 48 1.46 -9.03 2.33
N ASP A 49 0.22 -8.65 2.02
CA ASP A 49 -0.55 -9.38 1.03
C ASP A 49 -0.17 -8.99 -0.40
N PHE A 50 0.75 -8.06 -0.57
CA PHE A 50 1.08 -7.51 -1.88
C PHE A 50 2.58 -7.56 -2.14
N GLU A 51 2.93 -7.60 -3.41
CA GLU A 51 4.31 -7.51 -3.85
C GLU A 51 4.56 -6.09 -4.35
N ILE A 52 5.60 -5.45 -3.87
CA ILE A 52 5.93 -4.10 -4.30
C ILE A 52 6.73 -4.19 -5.59
N LEU A 53 6.20 -3.61 -6.66
CA LEU A 53 6.85 -3.65 -7.96
C LEU A 53 7.67 -2.39 -8.22
N SER A 54 7.22 -1.26 -7.68
CA SER A 54 7.91 0.00 -7.87
C SER A 54 7.49 0.93 -6.75
N LEU A 55 8.41 1.72 -6.27
CA LEU A 55 8.09 2.65 -5.18
C LEU A 55 7.59 3.99 -5.69
N GLY A 56 7.31 4.08 -6.91
CA GLY A 56 6.77 5.31 -7.45
C GLY A 56 7.84 6.21 -8.03
#